data_65ca83c27e1faef8c73cd6d6857fcf0d
#
_entry.id   65ca83c27e1faef8c73cd6d6857fcf0d
#
_cell.length_a   1.000
_cell.length_b   1.000
_cell.length_c   1.000
_cell.angle_alpha   90.00
_cell.angle_beta   90.00
_cell.angle_gamma   90.00
#
_symmetry.space_group_name_H-M   'P 1'
#
loop_
_entity.id
_entity.type
_entity.pdbx_description
1 polymer ?
#
loop_
_entity_poly.entity_id
_entity_poly.type
_entity_poly.pdbx_seq_one_letter_code
_entity_poly.pdbx_strand_id
1 'polypeptide(L)'
;MSNNSNTLHHHLTEVKQGNRCFENAFQSVSRMILESTIEKVVVNGKTTYDFSIFREGPKHVIGMYDEINSFVSYVKDASEGGSSKEMAFVLVGEPGNGKTFLVEFLSAKYRSFLTRDKNRKYTFKFLNLDKSGNYGKINTIESQTYEDPMILAMNLFDDPDQNREYLAKQVGFSDKEIEDLYENYRPLGACSGYIWNDIRNLSDGTLDEMLKYIEIIPVPLTESLGTVTGKYPAKDKITSSSVDLLGEESIQRLLHITDTNNPYRFDLRRGALARVAGGGIHFSDEIYKNKKDLVQVYLGVIQNRSIEIDGYKWPIDTLIVATSNNSEFHRFLSEKEEAP
;
A
#
# COMPACT_ATOMS: atom_id res chain seq x y z
N MET A 1 -6.80 28.08 18.07
CA MET A 1 -6.50 26.80 18.76
C MET A 1 -6.20 25.79 17.66
N SER A 2 -4.96 25.44 17.43
CA SER A 2 -4.59 24.42 16.45
C SER A 2 -5.14 23.09 16.92
N ASN A 3 -5.92 22.43 16.07
CA ASN A 3 -6.43 21.08 16.36
C ASN A 3 -5.23 20.15 16.59
N ASN A 4 -4.95 19.81 17.84
CA ASN A 4 -3.85 18.91 18.26
C ASN A 4 -3.99 17.50 17.68
N SER A 5 -5.13 17.19 17.04
CA SER A 5 -5.47 15.85 16.54
C SER A 5 -4.69 15.40 15.29
N ASN A 6 -4.06 16.33 14.56
CA ASN A 6 -3.40 16.06 13.28
C ASN A 6 -1.87 16.09 13.37
N THR A 7 -1.31 16.05 14.58
CA THR A 7 0.15 16.01 14.78
C THR A 7 0.70 14.60 14.70
N LEU A 8 1.97 14.45 14.33
CA LEU A 8 2.65 13.15 14.33
C LEU A 8 2.63 12.53 15.73
N HIS A 9 2.97 13.30 16.76
CA HIS A 9 3.00 12.81 18.14
C HIS A 9 1.62 12.28 18.60
N HIS A 10 0.53 12.99 18.30
CA HIS A 10 -0.82 12.51 18.60
C HIS A 10 -1.11 11.20 17.89
N HIS A 11 -0.80 11.10 16.59
CA HIS A 11 -1.02 9.87 15.83
C HIS A 11 -0.27 8.67 16.44
N LEU A 12 1.01 8.84 16.76
CA LEU A 12 1.83 7.78 17.37
C LEU A 12 1.30 7.37 18.75
N THR A 13 0.81 8.32 19.54
CA THR A 13 0.16 8.06 20.83
C THR A 13 -1.11 7.22 20.66
N GLU A 14 -1.94 7.53 19.65
CA GLU A 14 -3.14 6.75 19.32
C GLU A 14 -2.79 5.31 18.87
N VAL A 15 -1.69 5.14 18.13
CA VAL A 15 -1.18 3.80 17.78
C VAL A 15 -0.73 3.05 19.04
N LYS A 16 0.03 3.71 19.91
CA LYS A 16 0.49 3.14 21.19
C LYS A 16 -0.67 2.68 22.09
N GLN A 17 -1.77 3.44 22.11
CA GLN A 17 -2.97 3.13 22.88
C GLN A 17 -3.87 2.08 22.23
N GLY A 18 -3.57 1.65 21.01
CA GLY A 18 -4.38 0.70 20.24
C GLY A 18 -5.67 1.30 19.64
N ASN A 19 -5.80 2.63 19.62
CA ASN A 19 -6.91 3.35 18.98
C ASN A 19 -6.71 3.47 17.46
N ARG A 20 -5.46 3.36 16.98
CA ARG A 20 -5.06 3.26 15.57
C ARG A 20 -4.13 2.09 15.37
N CYS A 21 -4.04 1.57 14.16
CA CYS A 21 -3.17 0.44 13.83
C CYS A 21 -2.07 0.89 12.87
N PHE A 22 -0.86 0.40 13.12
CA PHE A 22 0.22 0.38 12.13
C PHE A 22 0.36 -1.05 11.63
N GLU A 23 -0.16 -1.33 10.46
CA GLU A 23 -0.20 -2.66 9.84
C GLU A 23 0.04 -2.53 8.34
N ASN A 24 0.80 -3.47 7.77
CA ASN A 24 0.90 -3.59 6.32
C ASN A 24 -0.40 -4.16 5.70
N ALA A 25 -0.48 -4.17 4.37
CA ALA A 25 -1.66 -4.64 3.65
C ALA A 25 -2.05 -6.07 4.02
N PHE A 26 -1.07 -6.98 4.16
CA PHE A 26 -1.32 -8.37 4.50
C PHE A 26 -1.85 -8.53 5.92
N GLN A 27 -1.23 -7.84 6.89
CA GLN A 27 -1.65 -7.86 8.30
C GLN A 27 -3.09 -7.33 8.44
N SER A 28 -3.40 -6.23 7.78
CA SER A 28 -4.72 -5.60 7.84
C SER A 28 -5.81 -6.47 7.20
N VAL A 29 -5.54 -7.09 6.04
CA VAL A 29 -6.48 -8.01 5.37
C VAL A 29 -6.62 -9.31 6.15
N SER A 30 -5.52 -9.88 6.64
CA SER A 30 -5.52 -11.08 7.49
C SER A 30 -6.39 -10.86 8.74
N ARG A 31 -6.17 -9.76 9.46
CA ARG A 31 -6.95 -9.42 10.64
C ARG A 31 -8.44 -9.25 10.33
N MET A 32 -8.78 -8.55 9.25
CA MET A 32 -10.17 -8.41 8.80
C MET A 32 -10.87 -9.78 8.64
N ILE A 33 -10.18 -10.74 8.03
CA ILE A 33 -10.75 -12.08 7.79
C ILE A 33 -10.82 -12.88 9.09
N LEU A 34 -9.75 -12.86 9.90
CA LEU A 34 -9.64 -13.66 11.11
C LEU A 34 -10.48 -13.13 12.27
N GLU A 35 -10.89 -11.86 12.26
CA GLU A 35 -11.89 -11.32 13.20
C GLU A 35 -13.31 -11.82 12.92
N SER A 36 -13.56 -12.43 11.75
CA SER A 36 -14.86 -13.03 11.43
C SER A 36 -15.05 -14.41 12.08
N THR A 37 -16.29 -14.89 12.15
CA THR A 37 -16.55 -16.25 12.62
C THR A 37 -15.98 -17.27 11.64
N ILE A 38 -15.27 -18.27 12.18
CA ILE A 38 -14.61 -19.34 11.42
C ILE A 38 -15.22 -20.66 11.84
N GLU A 39 -15.79 -21.38 10.91
CA GLU A 39 -16.40 -22.68 11.13
C GLU A 39 -15.68 -23.79 10.37
N LYS A 40 -15.59 -24.98 10.96
CA LYS A 40 -15.14 -26.18 10.26
C LYS A 40 -16.36 -26.78 9.53
N VAL A 41 -16.22 -26.96 8.24
CA VAL A 41 -17.27 -27.55 7.39
C VAL A 41 -16.70 -28.73 6.59
N VAL A 42 -17.55 -29.64 6.19
CA VAL A 42 -17.16 -30.76 5.31
C VAL A 42 -17.73 -30.50 3.92
N VAL A 43 -16.85 -30.32 2.95
CA VAL A 43 -17.19 -30.06 1.55
C VAL A 43 -16.57 -31.17 0.70
N ASN A 44 -17.38 -31.89 -0.06
CA ASN A 44 -16.95 -33.03 -0.90
C ASN A 44 -16.06 -34.07 -0.14
N GLY A 45 -16.44 -34.33 1.14
CA GLY A 45 -15.71 -35.29 1.99
C GLY A 45 -14.40 -34.78 2.59
N LYS A 46 -14.01 -33.54 2.35
CA LYS A 46 -12.83 -32.89 2.93
C LYS A 46 -13.27 -31.86 4.00
N THR A 47 -12.58 -31.88 5.12
CA THR A 47 -12.73 -30.84 6.14
C THR A 47 -12.01 -29.57 5.67
N THR A 48 -12.72 -28.46 5.66
CA THR A 48 -12.22 -27.13 5.29
C THR A 48 -12.74 -26.08 6.27
N TYR A 49 -12.34 -24.82 6.11
CA TYR A 49 -12.83 -23.72 6.92
C TYR A 49 -13.78 -22.84 6.11
N ASP A 50 -14.85 -22.39 6.74
CA ASP A 50 -15.74 -21.36 6.23
C ASP A 50 -15.58 -20.08 7.07
N PHE A 51 -15.40 -18.95 6.40
CA PHE A 51 -15.19 -17.64 7.01
C PHE A 51 -16.44 -16.81 6.79
N SER A 52 -17.15 -16.43 7.85
CA SER A 52 -18.44 -15.75 7.77
C SER A 52 -18.40 -14.47 6.96
N ILE A 53 -17.26 -13.77 6.95
CA ILE A 53 -17.09 -12.52 6.17
C ILE A 53 -17.39 -12.68 4.69
N PHE A 54 -17.15 -13.87 4.09
CA PHE A 54 -17.45 -14.15 2.69
C PHE A 54 -18.91 -14.55 2.46
N ARG A 55 -19.66 -14.84 3.54
CA ARG A 55 -21.05 -15.31 3.51
C ARG A 55 -22.05 -14.21 3.87
N GLU A 56 -21.58 -13.07 4.36
CA GLU A 56 -22.42 -11.98 4.85
C GLU A 56 -22.84 -11.01 3.75
N GLY A 57 -24.09 -10.56 3.85
CA GLY A 57 -24.66 -9.53 2.99
C GLY A 57 -25.53 -10.07 1.86
N PRO A 58 -26.27 -9.19 1.16
CA PRO A 58 -27.20 -9.58 0.11
C PRO A 58 -26.52 -10.16 -1.13
N LYS A 59 -25.29 -9.73 -1.38
CA LYS A 59 -24.39 -10.33 -2.37
C LYS A 59 -23.26 -10.97 -1.60
N HIS A 60 -23.17 -12.29 -1.59
CA HIS A 60 -22.13 -13.05 -0.88
C HIS A 60 -21.52 -14.11 -1.80
N VAL A 61 -20.36 -14.61 -1.41
CA VAL A 61 -19.67 -15.65 -2.18
C VAL A 61 -20.32 -16.99 -1.88
N ILE A 62 -20.68 -17.74 -2.92
CA ILE A 62 -21.23 -19.10 -2.80
C ILE A 62 -20.15 -20.09 -3.24
N GLY A 63 -19.95 -21.14 -2.43
CA GLY A 63 -18.88 -22.10 -2.73
C GLY A 63 -17.47 -21.51 -2.58
N MET A 64 -16.57 -21.83 -3.53
CA MET A 64 -15.18 -21.34 -3.60
C MET A 64 -14.37 -21.57 -2.31
N TYR A 65 -14.63 -22.70 -1.63
CA TYR A 65 -13.97 -22.99 -0.34
C TYR A 65 -12.46 -23.17 -0.50
N ASP A 66 -12.02 -23.86 -1.55
CA ASP A 66 -10.59 -24.11 -1.78
C ASP A 66 -9.84 -22.82 -2.12
N GLU A 67 -10.44 -21.96 -2.96
CA GLU A 67 -9.88 -20.66 -3.33
C GLU A 67 -9.80 -19.71 -2.12
N ILE A 68 -10.88 -19.65 -1.32
CA ILE A 68 -10.91 -18.84 -0.10
C ILE A 68 -9.86 -19.33 0.91
N ASN A 69 -9.80 -20.64 1.18
CA ASN A 69 -8.84 -21.19 2.13
C ASN A 69 -7.39 -20.99 1.66
N SER A 70 -7.13 -21.15 0.36
CA SER A 70 -5.83 -20.88 -0.24
C SER A 70 -5.46 -19.40 -0.10
N PHE A 71 -6.41 -18.49 -0.36
CA PHE A 71 -6.21 -17.06 -0.19
C PHE A 71 -5.91 -16.68 1.27
N VAL A 72 -6.70 -17.23 2.22
CA VAL A 72 -6.50 -16.96 3.66
C VAL A 72 -5.14 -17.48 4.12
N SER A 73 -4.74 -18.69 3.70
CA SER A 73 -3.41 -19.25 4.01
C SER A 73 -2.29 -18.37 3.46
N TYR A 74 -2.42 -17.90 2.21
CA TYR A 74 -1.46 -17.00 1.58
C TYR A 74 -1.33 -15.67 2.34
N VAL A 75 -2.46 -15.02 2.65
CA VAL A 75 -2.46 -13.73 3.36
C VAL A 75 -1.93 -13.89 4.78
N LYS A 76 -2.27 -14.98 5.46
CA LYS A 76 -1.79 -15.27 6.81
C LYS A 76 -0.27 -15.47 6.82
N ASP A 77 0.28 -16.32 5.95
CA ASP A 77 1.71 -16.54 5.85
C ASP A 77 2.45 -15.22 5.56
N ALA A 78 1.95 -14.43 4.59
CA ALA A 78 2.54 -13.13 4.28
C ALA A 78 2.46 -12.12 5.44
N SER A 79 1.39 -12.17 6.24
CA SER A 79 1.19 -11.30 7.42
C SER A 79 2.15 -11.62 8.57
N GLU A 80 2.58 -12.86 8.65
CA GLU A 80 3.53 -13.38 9.64
C GLU A 80 5.01 -13.30 9.13
N GLY A 81 5.25 -12.64 8.01
CA GLY A 81 6.59 -12.45 7.43
C GLY A 81 7.07 -13.60 6.55
N GLY A 82 6.20 -14.56 6.23
CA GLY A 82 6.52 -15.70 5.36
C GLY A 82 6.79 -15.30 3.91
N SER A 83 7.22 -16.29 3.11
CA SER A 83 7.63 -16.09 1.69
C SER A 83 6.48 -15.62 0.78
N SER A 84 5.24 -15.83 1.19
CA SER A 84 4.05 -15.39 0.43
C SER A 84 4.01 -13.87 0.22
N LYS A 85 4.68 -13.08 1.06
CA LYS A 85 4.80 -11.62 0.87
C LYS A 85 5.49 -11.22 -0.44
N GLU A 86 6.32 -12.11 -0.99
CA GLU A 86 7.05 -11.93 -2.25
C GLU A 86 6.33 -12.57 -3.44
N MET A 87 5.05 -12.88 -3.29
CA MET A 87 4.20 -13.50 -4.31
C MET A 87 2.96 -12.65 -4.58
N ALA A 88 2.33 -12.83 -5.74
CA ALA A 88 0.97 -12.38 -6.01
C ALA A 88 0.02 -13.59 -5.88
N PHE A 89 -1.19 -13.34 -5.41
CA PHE A 89 -2.25 -14.35 -5.43
C PHE A 89 -3.00 -14.30 -6.76
N VAL A 90 -2.96 -15.40 -7.53
CA VAL A 90 -3.59 -15.45 -8.85
C VAL A 90 -4.67 -16.54 -8.88
N LEU A 91 -5.91 -16.13 -9.15
CA LEU A 91 -7.04 -17.02 -9.37
C LEU A 91 -7.12 -17.38 -10.86
N VAL A 92 -6.87 -18.65 -11.20
CA VAL A 92 -6.97 -19.17 -12.57
C VAL A 92 -8.17 -20.09 -12.69
N GLY A 93 -8.94 -19.98 -13.77
CA GLY A 93 -10.12 -20.83 -14.00
C GLY A 93 -10.97 -20.31 -15.15
N GLU A 94 -12.02 -21.08 -15.52
CA GLU A 94 -12.92 -20.73 -16.62
C GLU A 94 -13.69 -19.42 -16.38
N PRO A 95 -14.08 -18.70 -17.45
CA PRO A 95 -14.98 -17.57 -17.34
C PRO A 95 -16.28 -17.93 -16.61
N GLY A 96 -16.80 -17.01 -15.81
CA GLY A 96 -18.06 -17.20 -15.08
C GLY A 96 -17.92 -17.93 -13.73
N ASN A 97 -16.74 -18.41 -13.33
CA ASN A 97 -16.52 -19.13 -12.06
C ASN A 97 -16.41 -18.21 -10.82
N GLY A 98 -16.85 -16.95 -10.91
CA GLY A 98 -16.92 -16.06 -9.75
C GLY A 98 -15.60 -15.44 -9.29
N LYS A 99 -14.46 -15.65 -9.98
CA LYS A 99 -13.13 -15.12 -9.58
C LYS A 99 -13.13 -13.60 -9.37
N THR A 100 -13.56 -12.86 -10.38
CA THR A 100 -13.66 -11.39 -10.32
C THR A 100 -14.60 -10.95 -9.20
N PHE A 101 -15.74 -11.65 -9.04
CA PHE A 101 -16.69 -11.37 -7.98
C PHE A 101 -16.05 -11.56 -6.58
N LEU A 102 -15.28 -12.63 -6.36
CA LEU A 102 -14.60 -12.87 -5.08
C LEU A 102 -13.67 -11.71 -4.73
N VAL A 103 -12.85 -11.24 -5.69
CA VAL A 103 -11.88 -10.15 -5.44
C VAL A 103 -12.59 -8.81 -5.23
N GLU A 104 -13.64 -8.52 -6.01
CA GLU A 104 -14.44 -7.30 -5.83
C GLU A 104 -15.19 -7.31 -4.49
N PHE A 105 -15.70 -8.47 -4.09
CA PHE A 105 -16.34 -8.65 -2.78
C PHE A 105 -15.35 -8.42 -1.64
N LEU A 106 -14.16 -9.04 -1.70
CA LEU A 106 -13.08 -8.82 -0.73
C LEU A 106 -12.70 -7.34 -0.65
N SER A 107 -12.55 -6.68 -1.78
CA SER A 107 -12.22 -5.25 -1.86
C SER A 107 -13.30 -4.37 -1.21
N ALA A 108 -14.57 -4.69 -1.41
CA ALA A 108 -15.69 -3.98 -0.79
C ALA A 108 -15.71 -4.19 0.73
N LYS A 109 -15.48 -5.43 1.20
CA LYS A 109 -15.36 -5.74 2.63
C LYS A 109 -14.19 -5.02 3.27
N TYR A 110 -13.04 -4.96 2.59
CA TYR A 110 -11.85 -4.26 3.08
C TYR A 110 -12.09 -2.75 3.20
N ARG A 111 -12.71 -2.11 2.22
CA ARG A 111 -13.11 -0.69 2.34
C ARG A 111 -14.03 -0.46 3.55
N SER A 112 -15.04 -1.32 3.73
CA SER A 112 -15.95 -1.24 4.87
C SER A 112 -15.22 -1.43 6.20
N PHE A 113 -14.27 -2.35 6.28
CA PHE A 113 -13.43 -2.58 7.45
C PHE A 113 -12.62 -1.33 7.84
N LEU A 114 -12.07 -0.63 6.86
CA LEU A 114 -11.26 0.58 7.04
C LEU A 114 -12.08 1.84 7.37
N THR A 115 -13.42 1.81 7.32
CA THR A 115 -14.24 2.95 7.77
C THR A 115 -14.27 3.09 9.29
N ARG A 116 -13.93 2.04 10.03
CA ARG A 116 -13.82 2.09 11.50
C ARG A 116 -12.56 2.86 11.88
N ASP A 117 -12.65 3.79 12.79
CA ASP A 117 -11.54 4.68 13.19
C ASP A 117 -10.27 3.90 13.56
N LYS A 118 -10.39 2.82 14.32
CA LYS A 118 -9.27 1.94 14.69
C LYS A 118 -8.51 1.37 13.49
N ASN A 119 -9.22 1.05 12.38
CA ASN A 119 -8.67 0.37 11.23
C ASN A 119 -8.24 1.33 10.12
N ARG A 120 -8.58 2.62 10.27
CA ARG A 120 -8.37 3.64 9.25
C ARG A 120 -6.89 3.81 8.93
N LYS A 121 -6.58 3.89 7.64
CA LYS A 121 -5.21 4.20 7.19
C LYS A 121 -4.99 5.71 7.21
N TYR A 122 -3.79 6.10 7.60
CA TYR A 122 -3.34 7.49 7.66
C TYR A 122 -2.09 7.67 6.80
N THR A 123 -1.90 8.89 6.35
CA THR A 123 -0.70 9.36 5.67
C THR A 123 -0.35 10.75 6.18
N PHE A 124 0.64 11.38 5.60
CA PHE A 124 1.06 12.71 5.98
C PHE A 124 1.20 13.63 4.77
N LYS A 125 1.15 14.91 5.03
CA LYS A 125 1.53 15.96 4.10
C LYS A 125 2.51 16.92 4.75
N PHE A 126 3.40 17.43 3.95
CA PHE A 126 4.33 18.50 4.33
C PHE A 126 3.66 19.85 4.14
N LEU A 127 3.94 20.78 5.03
CA LEU A 127 3.36 22.13 5.08
C LEU A 127 4.46 23.20 5.01
N ASN A 128 4.07 24.45 4.68
CA ASN A 128 4.95 25.61 4.71
C ASN A 128 6.21 25.50 3.81
N LEU A 129 6.13 24.74 2.72
CA LEU A 129 7.27 24.47 1.84
C LEU A 129 7.68 25.70 1.01
N ASP A 130 6.79 26.68 0.85
CA ASP A 130 7.10 27.97 0.22
C ASP A 130 8.22 28.75 0.94
N LYS A 131 8.45 28.46 2.22
CA LYS A 131 9.51 29.09 3.02
C LYS A 131 10.93 28.62 2.63
N SER A 132 11.06 27.45 2.02
CA SER A 132 12.37 26.92 1.62
C SER A 132 12.94 27.57 0.36
N GLY A 133 12.07 28.18 -0.45
CA GLY A 133 12.45 28.71 -1.77
C GLY A 133 12.61 27.62 -2.87
N ASN A 134 12.68 26.33 -2.49
CA ASN A 134 12.93 25.22 -3.41
C ASN A 134 11.67 24.75 -4.14
N TYR A 135 10.47 25.06 -3.62
CA TYR A 135 9.19 24.58 -4.13
C TYR A 135 8.35 25.67 -4.82
N GLY A 136 8.95 26.82 -5.10
CA GLY A 136 8.25 27.95 -5.71
C GLY A 136 7.06 28.41 -4.86
N LYS A 137 5.85 28.39 -5.45
CA LYS A 137 4.61 28.74 -4.75
C LYS A 137 3.89 27.55 -4.10
N ILE A 138 4.48 26.36 -4.17
CA ILE A 138 3.88 25.17 -3.59
C ILE A 138 4.10 25.20 -2.08
N ASN A 139 3.02 25.30 -1.34
CA ASN A 139 3.05 25.34 0.13
C ASN A 139 2.88 23.96 0.77
N THR A 140 2.17 23.04 0.11
CA THR A 140 1.87 21.72 0.68
C THR A 140 2.12 20.60 -0.32
N ILE A 141 2.69 19.49 0.15
CA ILE A 141 2.91 18.27 -0.63
C ILE A 141 2.49 17.07 0.21
N GLU A 142 1.59 16.25 -0.33
CA GLU A 142 1.16 14.98 0.27
C GLU A 142 2.11 13.84 -0.13
N SER A 143 2.33 12.86 0.76
CA SER A 143 3.06 11.64 0.42
C SER A 143 2.47 11.00 -0.84
N GLN A 144 3.32 10.72 -1.82
CA GLN A 144 2.87 10.28 -3.14
C GLN A 144 2.38 8.83 -3.17
N THR A 145 2.84 8.01 -2.22
CA THR A 145 2.46 6.60 -2.07
C THR A 145 1.69 6.34 -0.78
N TYR A 146 1.11 7.38 -0.18
CA TYR A 146 0.35 7.28 1.08
C TYR A 146 1.13 6.58 2.19
N GLU A 147 2.40 6.96 2.37
CA GLU A 147 3.26 6.42 3.42
C GLU A 147 2.62 6.62 4.79
N ASP A 148 2.70 5.59 5.62
CA ASP A 148 2.17 5.67 6.97
C ASP A 148 3.00 6.62 7.84
N PRO A 149 2.39 7.43 8.73
CA PRO A 149 3.12 8.33 9.63
C PRO A 149 4.13 7.63 10.55
N MET A 150 3.93 6.36 10.87
CA MET A 150 4.92 5.58 11.63
C MET A 150 6.22 5.39 10.83
N ILE A 151 6.12 5.22 9.49
CA ILE A 151 7.30 5.15 8.62
C ILE A 151 8.07 6.47 8.68
N LEU A 152 7.39 7.61 8.68
CA LEU A 152 8.05 8.91 8.90
C LEU A 152 8.74 8.97 10.28
N ALA A 153 8.07 8.49 11.34
CA ALA A 153 8.64 8.47 12.69
C ALA A 153 9.90 7.61 12.80
N MET A 154 9.97 6.52 12.03
CA MET A 154 11.15 5.65 11.95
C MET A 154 12.29 6.22 11.09
N ASN A 155 12.06 7.34 10.40
CA ASN A 155 12.99 8.01 9.50
C ASN A 155 13.14 9.51 9.85
N LEU A 156 12.88 9.92 11.11
CA LEU A 156 13.01 11.32 11.54
C LEU A 156 14.46 11.79 11.49
N PHE A 157 15.38 10.93 11.87
CA PHE A 157 16.82 11.17 11.90
C PHE A 157 17.54 10.16 11.00
N ASP A 158 18.73 10.51 10.54
CA ASP A 158 19.58 9.60 9.77
C ASP A 158 20.13 8.45 10.62
N ASP A 159 20.23 8.68 11.93
CA ASP A 159 20.64 7.68 12.90
C ASP A 159 19.43 6.85 13.37
N PRO A 160 19.39 5.55 13.07
CA PRO A 160 18.30 4.66 13.48
C PRO A 160 18.12 4.61 15.01
N ASP A 161 19.18 4.76 15.79
CA ASP A 161 19.11 4.70 17.24
C ASP A 161 18.37 5.93 17.80
N GLN A 162 18.54 7.11 17.19
CA GLN A 162 17.77 8.30 17.55
C GLN A 162 16.27 8.15 17.24
N ASN A 163 15.92 7.47 16.14
CA ASN A 163 14.53 7.18 15.82
C ASN A 163 13.89 6.24 16.86
N ARG A 164 14.63 5.20 17.26
CA ARG A 164 14.21 4.27 18.34
C ARG A 164 14.07 5.00 19.67
N GLU A 165 15.03 5.85 20.01
CA GLU A 165 15.01 6.67 21.23
C GLU A 165 13.79 7.62 21.24
N TYR A 166 13.45 8.24 20.11
CA TYR A 166 12.25 9.07 19.99
C TYR A 166 10.97 8.27 20.28
N LEU A 167 10.82 7.09 19.66
CA LEU A 167 9.68 6.21 19.89
C LEU A 167 9.58 5.75 21.35
N ALA A 168 10.71 5.42 21.97
CA ALA A 168 10.76 4.99 23.38
C ALA A 168 10.48 6.15 24.35
N LYS A 169 11.21 7.26 24.26
CA LYS A 169 11.19 8.31 25.28
C LYS A 169 10.06 9.32 25.08
N GLN A 170 9.70 9.65 23.83
CA GLN A 170 8.70 10.69 23.56
C GLN A 170 7.30 10.11 23.37
N VAL A 171 7.17 8.87 22.84
CA VAL A 171 5.86 8.23 22.61
C VAL A 171 5.57 7.17 23.66
N GLY A 172 6.60 6.54 24.23
CA GLY A 172 6.48 5.57 25.33
C GLY A 172 6.33 4.12 24.85
N PHE A 173 6.80 3.77 23.65
CA PHE A 173 6.89 2.37 23.24
C PHE A 173 7.99 1.64 24.02
N SER A 174 7.73 0.40 24.41
CA SER A 174 8.75 -0.50 24.96
C SER A 174 9.68 -1.02 23.84
N ASP A 175 10.86 -1.51 24.23
CA ASP A 175 11.84 -2.06 23.29
C ASP A 175 11.24 -3.18 22.42
N LYS A 176 10.43 -4.07 23.01
CA LYS A 176 9.75 -5.13 22.28
C LYS A 176 8.75 -4.57 21.24
N GLU A 177 7.95 -3.59 21.62
CA GLU A 177 7.01 -2.96 20.68
C GLU A 177 7.75 -2.27 19.56
N ILE A 178 8.90 -1.66 19.83
CA ILE A 178 9.74 -1.04 18.79
C ILE A 178 10.27 -2.10 17.83
N GLU A 179 10.75 -3.24 18.30
CA GLU A 179 11.17 -4.33 17.42
C GLU A 179 10.01 -4.83 16.54
N ASP A 180 8.84 -5.05 17.13
CA ASP A 180 7.63 -5.46 16.37
C ASP A 180 7.24 -4.40 15.30
N LEU A 181 7.33 -3.11 15.61
CA LEU A 181 7.08 -2.03 14.66
C LEU A 181 8.11 -2.06 13.51
N TYR A 182 9.39 -2.31 13.80
CA TYR A 182 10.46 -2.32 12.82
C TYR A 182 10.42 -3.52 11.85
N GLU A 183 9.61 -4.54 12.11
CA GLU A 183 9.31 -5.59 11.11
C GLU A 183 8.67 -5.01 9.83
N ASN A 184 7.94 -3.89 9.96
CA ASN A 184 7.32 -3.16 8.86
C ASN A 184 8.15 -1.95 8.40
N TYR A 185 9.40 -1.81 8.89
CA TYR A 185 10.30 -0.71 8.50
C TYR A 185 10.51 -0.68 6.98
N ARG A 186 10.53 0.52 6.45
CA ARG A 186 10.97 0.85 5.10
C ARG A 186 11.49 2.28 5.06
N PRO A 187 12.40 2.59 4.14
CA PRO A 187 12.84 3.97 3.94
C PRO A 187 11.66 4.82 3.43
N LEU A 188 11.77 6.13 3.58
CA LEU A 188 10.87 7.06 2.89
C LEU A 188 11.07 6.95 1.38
N GLY A 189 10.00 7.15 0.63
CA GLY A 189 10.06 7.29 -0.82
C GLY A 189 10.90 8.51 -1.23
N ALA A 190 11.42 8.48 -2.45
CA ALA A 190 12.36 9.49 -2.93
C ALA A 190 11.90 10.94 -2.70
N CYS A 191 10.63 11.22 -2.99
CA CYS A 191 10.09 12.57 -2.77
C CYS A 191 9.94 12.92 -1.29
N SER A 192 9.37 12.03 -0.49
CA SER A 192 9.19 12.26 0.94
C SER A 192 10.53 12.40 1.66
N GLY A 193 11.51 11.57 1.31
CA GLY A 193 12.85 11.62 1.88
C GLY A 193 13.59 12.92 1.54
N TYR A 194 13.48 13.38 0.28
CA TYR A 194 14.09 14.66 -0.11
C TYR A 194 13.45 15.85 0.63
N ILE A 195 12.10 15.91 0.65
CA ILE A 195 11.40 17.00 1.34
C ILE A 195 11.72 16.99 2.83
N TRP A 196 11.78 15.81 3.44
CA TRP A 196 12.11 15.68 4.86
C TRP A 196 13.53 16.17 5.17
N ASN A 197 14.50 15.85 4.32
CA ASN A 197 15.86 16.38 4.41
C ASN A 197 15.91 17.90 4.33
N ASP A 198 15.15 18.48 3.40
CA ASP A 198 15.07 19.92 3.23
C ASP A 198 14.47 20.61 4.47
N ILE A 199 13.40 20.03 5.05
CA ILE A 199 12.82 20.49 6.31
C ILE A 199 13.82 20.43 7.46
N ARG A 200 14.60 19.37 7.58
CA ARG A 200 15.67 19.26 8.61
C ARG A 200 16.68 20.39 8.49
N ASN A 201 17.10 20.72 7.28
CA ASN A 201 18.01 21.82 7.03
C ASN A 201 17.43 23.18 7.39
N LEU A 202 16.14 23.42 7.07
CA LEU A 202 15.42 24.65 7.41
C LEU A 202 15.21 24.84 8.91
N SER A 203 15.10 23.76 9.66
CA SER A 203 14.78 23.75 11.09
C SER A 203 16.02 23.65 11.98
N ASP A 204 17.22 23.80 11.43
CA ASP A 204 18.50 23.58 12.13
C ASP A 204 18.55 22.24 12.89
N GLY A 205 17.79 21.23 12.41
CA GLY A 205 17.70 19.92 13.02
C GLY A 205 16.90 19.85 14.33
N THR A 206 16.22 20.93 14.75
CA THR A 206 15.41 20.95 15.97
C THR A 206 14.09 20.22 15.74
N LEU A 207 13.82 19.13 16.44
CA LEU A 207 12.65 18.27 16.24
C LEU A 207 11.32 19.04 16.34
N ASP A 208 11.16 19.87 17.37
CA ASP A 208 9.91 20.63 17.57
C ASP A 208 9.61 21.57 16.40
N GLU A 209 10.63 22.15 15.75
CA GLU A 209 10.44 22.96 14.56
C GLU A 209 10.13 22.11 13.33
N MET A 210 10.83 20.97 13.16
CA MET A 210 10.58 20.02 12.08
C MET A 210 9.12 19.50 12.09
N LEU A 211 8.60 19.16 13.26
CA LEU A 211 7.25 18.61 13.40
C LEU A 211 6.15 19.62 13.02
N LYS A 212 6.42 20.92 12.99
CA LYS A 212 5.46 21.96 12.53
C LYS A 212 5.23 21.92 11.01
N TYR A 213 6.10 21.23 10.27
CA TYR A 213 5.96 21.06 8.83
C TYR A 213 5.15 19.81 8.44
N ILE A 214 4.62 19.05 9.40
CA ILE A 214 3.91 17.80 9.17
C ILE A 214 2.46 17.92 9.62
N GLU A 215 1.54 17.47 8.78
CA GLU A 215 0.14 17.24 9.14
C GLU A 215 -0.26 15.81 8.78
N ILE A 216 -0.85 15.12 9.74
CA ILE A 216 -1.35 13.75 9.54
C ILE A 216 -2.79 13.84 9.01
N ILE A 217 -3.04 13.12 7.92
CA ILE A 217 -4.33 13.08 7.25
C ILE A 217 -4.79 11.63 7.02
N PRO A 218 -6.10 11.36 7.04
CA PRO A 218 -6.61 10.05 6.67
C PRO A 218 -6.44 9.80 5.17
N VAL A 219 -6.10 8.56 4.80
CA VAL A 219 -6.13 8.14 3.39
C VAL A 219 -7.59 8.14 2.91
N PRO A 220 -7.89 8.75 1.75
CA PRO A 220 -9.24 8.74 1.21
C PRO A 220 -9.74 7.33 0.93
N LEU A 221 -10.97 7.00 1.32
CA LEU A 221 -11.60 5.68 1.09
C LEU A 221 -12.55 5.69 -0.12
N THR A 222 -12.38 6.62 -1.04
CA THR A 222 -13.29 6.83 -2.17
C THR A 222 -12.96 5.87 -3.31
N GLU A 223 -13.93 5.04 -3.68
CA GLU A 223 -13.78 4.08 -4.78
C GLU A 223 -13.43 4.74 -6.12
N SER A 224 -14.03 5.90 -6.41
CA SER A 224 -13.78 6.66 -7.63
C SER A 224 -12.33 7.14 -7.77
N LEU A 225 -11.60 7.33 -6.66
CA LEU A 225 -10.19 7.67 -6.67
C LEU A 225 -9.29 6.43 -6.81
N GLY A 226 -9.86 5.21 -6.66
CA GLY A 226 -9.09 3.97 -6.68
C GLY A 226 -8.06 3.86 -5.56
N THR A 227 -8.28 4.58 -4.45
CA THR A 227 -7.44 4.51 -3.26
C THR A 227 -7.85 3.33 -2.40
N VAL A 228 -6.90 2.71 -1.70
CA VAL A 228 -7.09 1.55 -0.82
C VAL A 228 -7.50 0.27 -1.56
N THR A 229 -8.39 0.34 -2.55
CA THR A 229 -8.70 -0.79 -3.44
C THR A 229 -8.76 -0.28 -4.87
N GLY A 230 -7.91 -0.81 -5.73
CA GLY A 230 -7.81 -0.39 -7.13
C GLY A 230 -7.92 -1.57 -8.07
N LYS A 231 -8.80 -1.45 -9.09
CA LYS A 231 -8.93 -2.43 -10.18
C LYS A 231 -8.15 -1.95 -11.40
N TYR A 232 -7.30 -2.82 -11.92
CA TYR A 232 -6.63 -2.64 -13.20
C TYR A 232 -7.16 -3.69 -14.18
N PRO A 233 -8.07 -3.31 -15.10
CA PRO A 233 -8.60 -4.23 -16.08
C PRO A 233 -7.56 -4.56 -17.14
N ALA A 234 -7.61 -5.76 -17.70
CA ALA A 234 -6.81 -6.08 -18.88
C ALA A 234 -7.09 -5.07 -20.01
N LYS A 235 -6.03 -4.60 -20.60
CA LYS A 235 -6.08 -3.74 -21.78
C LYS A 235 -5.59 -4.52 -23.00
N ASP A 236 -6.02 -4.09 -24.18
CA ASP A 236 -5.46 -4.63 -25.42
C ASP A 236 -3.94 -4.46 -25.43
N LYS A 237 -3.23 -5.43 -26.03
CA LYS A 237 -1.76 -5.42 -26.11
C LYS A 237 -1.21 -4.13 -26.76
N ILE A 238 -2.02 -3.40 -27.51
CA ILE A 238 -1.64 -2.13 -28.16
C ILE A 238 -1.73 -0.96 -27.17
N THR A 239 -2.73 -0.95 -26.28
CA THR A 239 -3.03 0.17 -25.38
C THR A 239 -2.52 -0.02 -23.96
N SER A 240 -2.03 -1.22 -23.60
CA SER A 240 -1.47 -1.46 -22.27
C SER A 240 -0.14 -0.73 -22.10
N SER A 241 -0.05 0.11 -21.08
CA SER A 241 1.14 0.89 -20.76
C SER A 241 1.54 0.69 -19.29
N SER A 242 2.84 0.62 -19.04
CA SER A 242 3.38 0.65 -17.67
C SER A 242 3.01 1.94 -16.94
N VAL A 243 2.79 3.02 -17.67
CA VAL A 243 2.35 4.32 -17.14
C VAL A 243 1.01 4.22 -16.41
N ASP A 244 0.04 3.50 -16.95
CA ASP A 244 -1.27 3.33 -16.29
C ASP A 244 -1.17 2.53 -14.99
N LEU A 245 -0.16 1.64 -14.91
CA LEU A 245 0.07 0.79 -13.75
C LEU A 245 0.92 1.50 -12.69
N LEU A 246 2.06 2.05 -13.08
CA LEU A 246 3.03 2.68 -12.18
C LEU A 246 2.72 4.16 -11.97
N GLY A 247 2.43 4.86 -13.03
CA GLY A 247 2.29 6.31 -13.10
C GLY A 247 3.27 6.94 -14.08
N GLU A 248 3.20 8.23 -14.19
CA GLU A 248 4.08 9.05 -15.02
C GLU A 248 4.42 10.37 -14.32
N GLU A 249 5.44 11.03 -14.80
CA GLU A 249 5.80 12.38 -14.37
C GLU A 249 4.73 13.39 -14.73
N SER A 250 4.48 14.35 -13.86
CA SER A 250 3.61 15.48 -14.12
C SER A 250 4.41 16.70 -14.57
N ILE A 251 4.35 17.03 -15.85
CA ILE A 251 5.04 18.18 -16.45
C ILE A 251 4.62 19.52 -15.81
N GLN A 252 3.43 19.59 -15.22
CA GLN A 252 2.91 20.85 -14.64
C GLN A 252 3.75 21.38 -13.48
N ARG A 253 4.41 20.53 -12.72
CA ARG A 253 5.23 20.93 -11.58
C ARG A 253 6.67 21.27 -11.95
N LEU A 254 7.17 20.79 -13.09
CA LEU A 254 8.47 21.16 -13.63
C LEU A 254 8.66 22.67 -13.75
N LEU A 255 7.58 23.41 -13.98
CA LEU A 255 7.60 24.87 -14.13
C LEU A 255 7.79 25.64 -12.82
N HIS A 256 7.62 25.00 -11.67
CA HIS A 256 7.64 25.66 -10.35
C HIS A 256 8.83 25.26 -9.47
N ILE A 257 9.51 24.16 -9.79
CA ILE A 257 10.66 23.66 -9.03
C ILE A 257 11.92 23.93 -9.83
N THR A 258 12.79 24.78 -9.31
CA THR A 258 14.02 25.21 -9.99
C THR A 258 15.19 24.27 -9.72
N ASP A 259 15.21 23.58 -8.57
CA ASP A 259 16.23 22.58 -8.27
C ASP A 259 16.05 21.33 -9.13
N THR A 260 17.02 21.09 -10.04
CA THR A 260 17.00 19.95 -10.97
C THR A 260 17.18 18.60 -10.29
N ASN A 261 17.70 18.57 -9.07
CA ASN A 261 17.93 17.35 -8.30
C ASN A 261 16.73 17.01 -7.38
N ASN A 262 15.76 17.92 -7.24
CA ASN A 262 14.58 17.67 -6.40
C ASN A 262 13.68 16.62 -7.05
N PRO A 263 13.52 15.43 -6.45
CA PRO A 263 12.70 14.36 -7.02
C PRO A 263 11.22 14.74 -7.14
N TYR A 264 10.74 15.74 -6.40
CA TYR A 264 9.38 16.26 -6.55
C TYR A 264 9.17 17.11 -7.80
N ARG A 265 10.24 17.49 -8.48
CA ARG A 265 10.17 18.08 -9.82
C ARG A 265 9.40 17.17 -10.78
N PHE A 266 9.53 15.87 -10.57
CA PHE A 266 8.80 14.83 -11.26
C PHE A 266 7.60 14.41 -10.40
N ASP A 267 6.55 15.24 -10.40
CA ASP A 267 5.32 14.89 -9.68
C ASP A 267 4.73 13.61 -10.25
N LEU A 268 4.53 12.61 -9.40
CA LEU A 268 3.97 11.34 -9.81
C LEU A 268 2.47 11.48 -10.04
N ARG A 269 2.04 11.42 -11.30
CA ARG A 269 0.66 11.10 -11.64
C ARG A 269 0.44 9.63 -11.32
N ARG A 270 -0.19 9.36 -10.18
CA ARG A 270 -0.32 8.02 -9.62
C ARG A 270 -0.98 7.05 -10.58
N GLY A 271 -0.29 5.99 -10.97
CA GLY A 271 -0.84 4.81 -11.62
C GLY A 271 -1.65 3.94 -10.64
N ALA A 272 -2.17 2.83 -11.13
CA ALA A 272 -3.05 1.95 -10.35
C ALA A 272 -2.38 1.39 -9.07
N LEU A 273 -1.09 1.05 -9.13
CA LEU A 273 -0.31 0.57 -7.96
C LEU A 273 -0.04 1.68 -6.95
N ALA A 274 0.39 2.87 -7.41
CA ALA A 274 0.69 3.97 -6.52
C ALA A 274 -0.54 4.46 -5.73
N ARG A 275 -1.75 4.35 -6.31
CA ARG A 275 -3.01 4.72 -5.63
C ARG A 275 -3.34 3.83 -4.45
N VAL A 276 -2.92 2.58 -4.44
CA VAL A 276 -3.20 1.60 -3.37
C VAL A 276 -1.98 1.33 -2.49
N ALA A 277 -0.90 2.08 -2.67
CA ALA A 277 0.39 1.83 -2.03
C ALA A 277 0.42 2.04 -0.51
N GLY A 278 -0.60 2.67 0.08
CA GLY A 278 -0.73 2.89 1.52
C GLY A 278 -1.50 1.79 2.26
N GLY A 279 -1.16 0.54 2.05
CA GLY A 279 -1.80 -0.60 2.72
C GLY A 279 -3.05 -1.12 2.00
N GLY A 280 -3.15 -0.93 0.68
CA GLY A 280 -4.33 -1.28 -0.10
C GLY A 280 -4.27 -2.62 -0.82
N ILE A 281 -5.35 -2.93 -1.55
CA ILE A 281 -5.48 -4.10 -2.42
C ILE A 281 -5.44 -3.65 -3.87
N HIS A 282 -4.48 -4.17 -4.63
CA HIS A 282 -4.43 -4.03 -6.08
C HIS A 282 -5.03 -5.26 -6.75
N PHE A 283 -6.06 -5.04 -7.55
CA PHE A 283 -6.71 -6.09 -8.32
C PHE A 283 -6.35 -5.99 -9.80
N SER A 284 -5.59 -6.94 -10.31
CA SER A 284 -5.27 -7.08 -11.74
C SER A 284 -6.22 -8.10 -12.38
N ASP A 285 -7.21 -7.61 -13.11
CA ASP A 285 -8.18 -8.47 -13.80
C ASP A 285 -7.60 -8.96 -15.12
N GLU A 286 -7.64 -10.28 -15.35
CA GLU A 286 -7.10 -10.96 -16.54
C GLU A 286 -5.60 -10.65 -16.82
N ILE A 287 -4.76 -10.77 -15.79
CA ILE A 287 -3.36 -10.33 -15.82
C ILE A 287 -2.56 -10.85 -17.04
N TYR A 288 -2.78 -12.09 -17.47
CA TYR A 288 -2.04 -12.69 -18.58
C TYR A 288 -2.55 -12.31 -19.97
N LYS A 289 -3.61 -11.49 -20.08
CA LYS A 289 -3.97 -10.80 -21.33
C LYS A 289 -3.06 -9.63 -21.64
N ASN A 290 -2.41 -9.05 -20.64
CA ASN A 290 -1.49 -7.95 -20.81
C ASN A 290 -0.21 -8.37 -21.55
N LYS A 291 0.55 -7.38 -22.03
CA LYS A 291 1.90 -7.62 -22.56
C LYS A 291 2.80 -8.28 -21.51
N LYS A 292 3.72 -9.12 -21.97
CA LYS A 292 4.71 -9.80 -21.12
C LYS A 292 5.51 -8.81 -20.27
N ASP A 293 5.91 -7.68 -20.85
CA ASP A 293 6.65 -6.62 -20.16
C ASP A 293 5.88 -6.07 -18.96
N LEU A 294 4.55 -5.94 -19.06
CA LEU A 294 3.73 -5.47 -17.95
C LEU A 294 3.67 -6.50 -16.81
N VAL A 295 3.63 -7.79 -17.14
CA VAL A 295 3.71 -8.86 -16.12
C VAL A 295 5.07 -8.84 -15.42
N GLN A 296 6.16 -8.55 -16.14
CA GLN A 296 7.49 -8.38 -15.55
C GLN A 296 7.55 -7.19 -14.58
N VAL A 297 6.86 -6.09 -14.90
CA VAL A 297 6.73 -4.95 -13.97
C VAL A 297 6.10 -5.39 -12.66
N TYR A 298 5.03 -6.21 -12.70
CA TYR A 298 4.44 -6.76 -11.47
C TYR A 298 5.43 -7.58 -10.66
N LEU A 299 6.23 -8.43 -11.31
CA LEU A 299 7.24 -9.25 -10.62
C LEU A 299 8.27 -8.36 -9.91
N GLY A 300 8.77 -7.32 -10.58
CA GLY A 300 9.69 -6.36 -9.98
C GLY A 300 9.09 -5.64 -8.77
N VAL A 301 7.83 -5.20 -8.88
CA VAL A 301 7.12 -4.55 -7.78
C VAL A 301 6.91 -5.49 -6.60
N ILE A 302 6.55 -6.75 -6.84
CA ILE A 302 6.32 -7.74 -5.79
C ILE A 302 7.63 -8.06 -5.05
N GLN A 303 8.72 -8.28 -5.77
CA GLN A 303 10.03 -8.61 -5.20
C GLN A 303 10.64 -7.44 -4.43
N ASN A 304 10.63 -6.24 -5.01
CA ASN A 304 11.29 -5.07 -4.46
C ASN A 304 10.40 -4.27 -3.49
N ARG A 305 9.09 -4.56 -3.44
CA ARG A 305 8.09 -3.80 -2.67
C ARG A 305 8.20 -2.29 -2.92
N SER A 306 8.51 -1.91 -4.15
CA SER A 306 8.68 -0.52 -4.59
C SER A 306 8.29 -0.34 -6.05
N ILE A 307 7.89 0.89 -6.38
CA ILE A 307 7.78 1.39 -7.75
C ILE A 307 9.07 2.14 -8.05
N GLU A 308 9.63 1.94 -9.24
CA GLU A 308 10.80 2.67 -9.72
C GLU A 308 10.46 3.35 -11.04
N ILE A 309 10.65 4.68 -11.09
CA ILE A 309 10.45 5.53 -12.26
C ILE A 309 11.65 6.47 -12.35
N ASP A 310 12.31 6.49 -13.49
CA ASP A 310 13.48 7.35 -13.76
C ASP A 310 14.61 7.28 -12.72
N GLY A 311 14.82 6.10 -12.14
CA GLY A 311 15.84 5.86 -11.13
C GLY A 311 15.44 6.26 -9.70
N TYR A 312 14.26 6.83 -9.51
CA TYR A 312 13.71 7.11 -8.19
C TYR A 312 12.83 5.96 -7.71
N LYS A 313 12.88 5.68 -6.38
CA LYS A 313 12.13 4.59 -5.74
C LYS A 313 11.07 5.12 -4.79
N TRP A 314 9.88 4.53 -4.90
CA TRP A 314 8.78 4.73 -3.96
C TRP A 314 8.41 3.38 -3.35
N PRO A 315 8.76 3.12 -2.08
CA PRO A 315 8.29 1.94 -1.37
C PRO A 315 6.76 1.88 -1.38
N ILE A 316 6.22 0.70 -1.59
CA ILE A 316 4.77 0.49 -1.59
C ILE A 316 4.38 -0.61 -0.62
N ASP A 317 3.22 -0.41 -0.02
CA ASP A 317 2.54 -1.40 0.78
C ASP A 317 1.22 -1.76 0.10
N THR A 318 1.17 -2.90 -0.56
CA THR A 318 -0.04 -3.35 -1.24
C THR A 318 -0.09 -4.86 -1.34
N LEU A 319 -1.29 -5.42 -1.22
CA LEU A 319 -1.62 -6.79 -1.53
C LEU A 319 -2.03 -6.87 -3.01
N ILE A 320 -1.35 -7.69 -3.81
CA ILE A 320 -1.65 -7.88 -5.22
C ILE A 320 -2.43 -9.17 -5.41
N VAL A 321 -3.66 -9.03 -5.92
CA VAL A 321 -4.53 -10.14 -6.30
C VAL A 321 -4.81 -10.05 -7.78
N ALA A 322 -4.73 -11.16 -8.49
CA ALA A 322 -4.98 -11.19 -9.92
C ALA A 322 -5.96 -12.30 -10.32
N THR A 323 -6.58 -12.15 -11.48
CA THR A 323 -7.37 -13.20 -12.11
C THR A 323 -6.83 -13.53 -13.49
N SER A 324 -7.08 -14.75 -13.96
CA SER A 324 -6.84 -15.16 -15.34
C SER A 324 -7.81 -16.27 -15.74
N ASN A 325 -7.95 -16.50 -17.04
CA ASN A 325 -8.57 -17.72 -17.56
C ASN A 325 -7.50 -18.77 -17.90
N ASN A 326 -7.92 -20.03 -18.02
CA ASN A 326 -7.02 -21.15 -18.26
C ASN A 326 -6.27 -20.99 -19.60
N SER A 327 -6.92 -20.56 -20.66
CA SER A 327 -6.34 -20.42 -21.99
C SER A 327 -5.23 -19.36 -22.01
N GLU A 328 -5.43 -18.21 -21.35
CA GLU A 328 -4.45 -17.14 -21.25
C GLU A 328 -3.23 -17.58 -20.40
N PHE A 329 -3.47 -18.29 -19.31
CA PHE A 329 -2.42 -18.82 -18.47
C PHE A 329 -1.54 -19.84 -19.22
N HIS A 330 -2.16 -20.78 -19.94
CA HIS A 330 -1.42 -21.76 -20.73
C HIS A 330 -0.63 -21.09 -21.88
N ARG A 331 -1.24 -20.10 -22.56
CA ARG A 331 -0.54 -19.33 -23.58
C ARG A 331 0.69 -18.61 -23.01
N PHE A 332 0.55 -17.97 -21.86
CA PHE A 332 1.65 -17.27 -21.20
C PHE A 332 2.79 -18.23 -20.81
N LEU A 333 2.47 -19.46 -20.39
CA LEU A 333 3.50 -20.48 -20.09
C LEU A 333 4.21 -20.96 -21.35
N SER A 334 3.47 -21.23 -22.45
CA SER A 334 4.08 -21.69 -23.71
C SER A 334 5.00 -20.63 -24.33
N GLU A 335 4.62 -19.34 -24.27
CA GLU A 335 5.48 -18.24 -24.72
C GLU A 335 6.78 -18.11 -23.89
N LYS A 336 6.82 -18.70 -22.69
CA LYS A 336 8.00 -18.71 -21.81
C LYS A 336 8.98 -19.83 -22.17
N GLU A 337 8.48 -20.95 -22.72
CA GLU A 337 9.30 -22.08 -23.14
C GLU A 337 9.98 -21.85 -24.52
N GLU A 338 9.43 -20.94 -25.34
CA GLU A 338 9.98 -20.59 -26.65
C GLU A 338 11.00 -19.43 -26.63
N ALA A 339 11.26 -18.83 -25.46
CA ALA A 339 12.28 -17.80 -25.33
C ALA A 339 13.67 -18.43 -25.15
N PRO A 340 14.66 -18.11 -26.03
CA PRO A 340 16.01 -18.70 -26.00
C PRO A 340 16.79 -18.35 -24.74
#